data_fa7637c49dbeae00a94fca840cd7fcd4
#
_entry.id   fa7637c49dbeae00a94fca840cd7fcd4
#
_cell.length_a   1.000
_cell.length_b   1.000
_cell.length_c   1.000
_cell.angle_alpha   90.00
_cell.angle_beta   90.00
_cell.angle_gamma   90.00
#
_symmetry.space_group_name_H-M   'P 1'
#
loop_
_entity.id
_entity.type
_entity.pdbx_description
1 polymer ?
#
loop_
_entity_poly.entity_id
_entity_poly.type
_entity_poly.pdbx_seq_one_letter_code
_entity_poly.pdbx_strand_id
1 'polypeptide(L)' 'MDYSLLPKVDRVADEAERRLLSAGEVCSRRLITDAARSAIAALRAPGQTGAYADREALFQRVVLDTLALCRRAA' A
#
# COMPACT_ATOMS: atom_id res chain seq x y z
N MET A 1 3.74 3.80 -19.80
CA MET A 1 3.58 3.87 -18.33
C MET A 1 4.87 3.40 -17.67
N ASP A 2 5.34 4.17 -16.71
CA ASP A 2 6.57 3.83 -16.00
C ASP A 2 6.26 3.06 -14.72
N TYR A 3 6.38 1.74 -14.79
CA TYR A 3 6.12 0.89 -13.63
C TYR A 3 7.18 0.99 -12.54
N SER A 4 8.32 1.62 -12.84
CA SER A 4 9.39 1.78 -11.84
C SER A 4 8.97 2.69 -10.69
N LEU A 5 7.93 3.49 -10.87
CA LEU A 5 7.40 4.35 -9.81
C LEU A 5 6.54 3.61 -8.81
N LEU A 6 6.01 2.45 -9.19
CA LEU A 6 5.15 1.67 -8.29
C LEU A 6 6.00 0.94 -7.25
N PRO A 7 5.61 1.00 -5.97
CA PRO A 7 6.34 0.28 -4.93
C PRO A 7 6.12 -1.23 -5.05
N LYS A 8 7.08 -1.99 -4.53
CA LYS A 8 6.95 -3.44 -4.47
C LYS A 8 5.98 -3.84 -3.37
N VAL A 9 5.18 -4.87 -3.63
CA VAL A 9 4.19 -5.38 -2.68
C VAL A 9 4.84 -5.70 -1.33
N ASP A 10 6.00 -6.37 -1.35
CA ASP A 10 6.69 -6.76 -0.11
C ASP A 10 7.07 -5.56 0.74
N ARG A 11 7.54 -4.49 0.12
CA ARG A 11 7.95 -3.29 0.85
C ARG A 11 6.74 -2.58 1.45
N VAL A 12 5.65 -2.51 0.70
CA VAL A 12 4.41 -1.91 1.19
C VAL A 12 3.86 -2.73 2.36
N ALA A 13 3.85 -4.05 2.22
CA ALA A 13 3.36 -4.93 3.27
C ALA A 13 4.21 -4.83 4.54
N ASP A 14 5.54 -4.76 4.40
CA ASP A 14 6.43 -4.62 5.55
C ASP A 14 6.16 -3.32 6.31
N GLU A 15 6.02 -2.22 5.60
CA GLU A 15 5.76 -0.93 6.23
C GLU A 15 4.37 -0.90 6.88
N ALA A 16 3.36 -1.43 6.20
CA ALA A 16 2.01 -1.48 6.75
C ALA A 16 1.97 -2.33 8.02
N GLU A 17 2.62 -3.49 8.00
CA GLU A 17 2.70 -4.36 9.18
C GLU A 17 3.36 -3.64 10.34
N ARG A 18 4.46 -2.96 10.09
CA ARG A 18 5.16 -2.21 11.14
C ARG A 18 4.26 -1.15 11.76
N ARG A 19 3.51 -0.42 10.94
CA ARG A 19 2.60 0.62 11.44
C ARG A 19 1.45 0.04 12.24
N LEU A 20 0.91 -1.11 11.80
CA LEU A 20 -0.16 -1.78 12.52
C LEU A 20 0.32 -2.26 13.90
N LEU A 21 1.50 -2.88 13.94
CA LEU A 21 2.07 -3.34 15.20
C LEU A 21 2.35 -2.16 16.14
N SER A 22 2.84 -1.05 15.60
CA SER A 22 3.11 0.16 16.37
C SER A 22 1.83 0.74 16.99
N ALA A 23 0.71 0.58 16.30
CA ALA A 23 -0.59 1.05 16.77
C ALA A 23 -1.29 0.04 17.69
N GLY A 24 -0.67 -1.11 17.95
CA GLY A 24 -1.27 -2.16 18.75
C GLY A 24 -2.32 -2.98 18.01
N GLU A 25 -2.34 -2.91 16.70
CA GLU A 25 -3.29 -3.65 15.87
C GLU A 25 -2.63 -4.93 15.35
N VAL A 26 -3.39 -6.02 15.33
CA VAL A 26 -2.90 -7.30 14.82
C VAL A 26 -3.64 -7.62 13.52
N CYS A 27 -2.87 -7.92 12.48
CA CYS A 27 -3.43 -8.26 11.18
C CYS A 27 -2.56 -9.36 10.56
N SER A 28 -3.18 -10.33 9.91
CA SER A 28 -2.42 -11.42 9.30
C SER A 28 -1.58 -10.89 8.14
N ARG A 29 -0.39 -11.45 7.96
CA ARG A 29 0.49 -11.07 6.87
C ARG A 29 -0.19 -11.25 5.51
N ARG A 30 -0.97 -12.33 5.37
CA ARG A 30 -1.70 -12.61 4.14
C ARG A 30 -2.68 -11.48 3.80
N LEU A 31 -3.43 -11.03 4.79
CA LEU A 31 -4.37 -9.94 4.59
C LEU A 31 -3.65 -8.64 4.20
N ILE A 32 -2.54 -8.35 4.87
CA ILE A 32 -1.73 -7.18 4.57
C ILE A 32 -1.21 -7.24 3.14
N THR A 33 -0.70 -8.40 2.71
CA THR A 33 -0.18 -8.57 1.37
C THR A 33 -1.27 -8.41 0.33
N ASP A 34 -2.44 -8.99 0.55
CA ASP A 34 -3.58 -8.86 -0.36
C ASP A 34 -4.04 -7.41 -0.46
N ALA A 35 -4.09 -6.71 0.67
CA ALA A 35 -4.45 -5.29 0.69
C ALA A 35 -3.44 -4.45 -0.09
N ALA A 36 -2.14 -4.74 0.07
CA ALA A 36 -1.10 -4.04 -0.66
C ALA A 36 -1.22 -4.25 -2.17
N ARG A 37 -1.52 -5.47 -2.59
CA ARG A 37 -1.74 -5.77 -4.01
C ARG A 37 -2.94 -5.00 -4.56
N SER A 38 -4.01 -4.93 -3.80
CA SER A 38 -5.21 -4.19 -4.21
C SER A 38 -4.93 -2.70 -4.32
N ALA A 39 -4.19 -2.14 -3.36
CA ALA A 39 -3.84 -0.72 -3.37
C ALA A 39 -2.95 -0.38 -4.57
N ILE A 40 -1.98 -1.23 -4.89
CA ILE A 40 -1.10 -1.03 -6.04
C ILE A 40 -1.88 -1.17 -7.34
N ALA A 41 -2.75 -2.17 -7.42
CA ALA A 41 -3.56 -2.38 -8.62
C ALA A 41 -4.46 -1.18 -8.93
N ALA A 42 -4.98 -0.53 -7.91
CA ALA A 42 -5.81 0.67 -8.09
C ALA A 42 -5.02 1.81 -8.72
N LEU A 43 -3.72 1.88 -8.46
CA LEU A 43 -2.86 2.93 -9.03
C LEU A 43 -2.46 2.66 -10.48
N ARG A 44 -2.69 1.45 -10.97
CA ARG A 44 -2.42 1.13 -12.37
C ARG A 44 -3.51 1.65 -13.31
N ALA A 45 -4.62 2.12 -12.76
CA ALA A 45 -5.67 2.73 -13.55
C ALA A 45 -5.13 3.97 -14.24
N PRO A 46 -5.60 4.28 -15.47
CA PRO A 46 -5.11 5.44 -16.21
C PRO A 46 -5.23 6.73 -15.41
N GLY A 47 -4.17 7.53 -15.40
CA GLY A 47 -4.16 8.84 -14.76
C GLY A 47 -3.87 8.84 -13.28
N GLN A 48 -3.83 7.70 -12.61
CA GLN A 48 -3.67 7.66 -11.16
C GLN A 48 -2.23 7.98 -10.74
N THR A 49 -1.24 7.40 -11.42
CA THR A 49 0.17 7.61 -11.04
C THR A 49 0.67 9.00 -11.36
N GLY A 50 0.06 9.68 -12.32
CA GLY A 50 0.44 11.04 -12.69
C GLY A 50 0.13 12.09 -11.64
N ALA A 51 -0.67 11.74 -10.62
CA ALA A 51 -1.02 12.66 -9.55
C ALA A 51 0.06 12.81 -8.49
N TYR A 52 1.11 11.97 -8.53
CA TYR A 52 2.14 11.94 -7.50
C TYR A 52 3.46 12.46 -8.02
N ALA A 53 4.11 13.32 -7.23
CA ALA A 53 5.33 14.01 -7.64
C ALA A 53 6.56 13.09 -7.64
N ASP A 54 6.60 12.10 -6.76
CA ASP A 54 7.77 11.24 -6.64
C ASP A 54 7.39 9.87 -6.04
N ARG A 55 8.41 8.99 -5.97
CA ARG A 55 8.22 7.64 -5.44
C ARG A 55 7.80 7.63 -3.98
N GLU A 56 8.36 8.54 -3.20
CA GLU A 56 8.06 8.57 -1.76
C GLU A 56 6.60 8.93 -1.53
N ALA A 57 6.09 9.94 -2.22
CA ALA A 57 4.69 10.32 -2.10
C ALA A 57 3.77 9.16 -2.51
N LEU A 58 4.11 8.48 -3.59
CA LEU A 58 3.35 7.33 -4.08
C LEU A 58 3.40 6.18 -3.07
N PHE A 59 4.57 5.89 -2.54
CA PHE A 59 4.74 4.84 -1.53
C PHE A 59 3.88 5.11 -0.29
N GLN A 60 3.92 6.34 0.22
CA GLN A 60 3.12 6.72 1.39
C GLN A 60 1.63 6.57 1.12
N ARG A 61 1.18 6.96 -0.06
CA ARG A 61 -0.24 6.81 -0.42
C ARG A 61 -0.65 5.34 -0.47
N VAL A 62 0.18 4.50 -1.06
CA VAL A 62 -0.12 3.06 -1.15
C VAL A 62 -0.17 2.45 0.25
N VAL A 63 0.76 2.82 1.13
CA VAL A 63 0.76 2.32 2.51
C VAL A 63 -0.53 2.74 3.23
N LEU A 64 -0.94 4.00 3.09
CA LEU A 64 -2.17 4.47 3.71
C LEU A 64 -3.41 3.72 3.20
N ASP A 65 -3.48 3.49 1.89
CA ASP A 65 -4.58 2.73 1.31
C ASP A 65 -4.58 1.28 1.80
N THR A 66 -3.40 0.69 1.93
CA THR A 66 -3.24 -0.66 2.46
C THR A 66 -3.76 -0.76 3.89
N LEU A 67 -3.40 0.22 4.73
CA LEU A 67 -3.87 0.27 6.12
C LEU A 67 -5.39 0.38 6.18
N ALA A 68 -5.97 1.24 5.34
CA ALA A 68 -7.41 1.41 5.30
C ALA A 68 -8.12 0.10 4.92
N LEU A 69 -7.59 -0.62 3.94
CA LEU A 69 -8.16 -1.90 3.51
C LEU A 69 -8.05 -2.96 4.60
N CYS A 70 -6.93 -3.00 5.32
CA CYS A 70 -6.74 -3.93 6.42
C CYS A 70 -7.76 -3.66 7.54
N ARG A 71 -7.99 -2.40 7.87
CA ARG A 71 -8.94 -2.03 8.92
C ARG A 71 -10.37 -2.34 8.54
N ARG A 72 -10.72 -2.21 7.26
CA ARG A 72 -12.06 -2.56 6.78
C ARG A 72 -12.33 -4.06 6.87
N ALA A 73 -11.30 -4.87 6.63
CA ALA A 73 -11.44 -6.32 6.64
C ALA A 73 -11.44 -6.91 8.05
N ALA A 74 -11.02 -6.13 9.03
CA ALA A 74 -10.93 -6.61 10.42
C ALA A 74 -12.29 -6.68 11.09
#